data_b571698601f63f2584a1fec647e6a5b9
#
_entry.id   b571698601f63f2584a1fec647e6a5b9
#
_cell.length_a   1.000
_cell.length_b   1.000
_cell.length_c   1.000
_cell.angle_alpha   90.00
_cell.angle_beta   90.00
_cell.angle_gamma   90.00
#
_symmetry.space_group_name_H-M   'P 1'
#
loop_
_entity.id
_entity.type
_entity.pdbx_description
1 polymer ?
#
loop_
_entity_poly.entity_id
_entity_poly.type
_entity_poly.pdbx_seq_one_letter_code
_entity_poly.pdbx_strand_id
1 'polypeptide(L)'
;HWAWHLAGGDDPVGRWIARKLATVTVAIEPAQLAVALPGGGSASVPWGFANLAAAWLGDHDPPWAEDLTNAIGMVADRLDDAAREHPALGRPAELVFTGPAATALARLEVGHDQPPEQATLTREAAEEVFRLVATEPASDRAHNPGLPSHHVGSIVATCVIVVATMRALHLPAVILDTRAPA
;
A
#
# COMPACT_ATOMS: atom_id res chain seq x y z
N HIS A 1 13.86 3.65 48.16
CA HIS A 1 12.77 4.32 47.45
C HIS A 1 13.29 4.82 46.11
N TRP A 2 13.21 4.02 45.06
CA TRP A 2 13.43 4.44 43.70
C TRP A 2 12.07 4.75 43.07
N ALA A 3 11.63 6.01 43.20
CA ALA A 3 10.49 6.50 42.44
C ALA A 3 10.98 6.78 41.01
N TRP A 4 10.63 5.94 40.07
CA TRP A 4 10.71 6.25 38.65
C TRP A 4 9.66 7.32 38.37
N HIS A 5 10.08 8.57 38.33
CA HIS A 5 9.31 9.61 37.68
C HIS A 5 9.38 9.30 36.17
N LEU A 6 8.34 8.62 35.68
CA LEU A 6 8.00 8.68 34.27
C LEU A 6 7.48 10.11 34.01
N ALA A 7 8.41 11.04 33.96
CA ALA A 7 8.16 12.35 33.38
C ALA A 7 7.78 12.07 31.92
N GLY A 8 6.54 12.42 31.54
CA GLY A 8 6.10 12.50 30.17
C GLY A 8 6.89 13.56 29.41
N GLY A 9 8.13 13.28 29.13
CA GLY A 9 9.00 14.04 28.26
C GLY A 9 9.19 13.26 26.98
N ASP A 10 9.17 13.97 25.90
CA ASP A 10 9.46 13.59 24.53
C ASP A 10 10.73 12.73 24.44
N ASP A 11 10.61 11.41 24.67
CA ASP A 11 11.68 10.44 24.43
C ASP A 11 11.65 10.00 22.97
N PRO A 12 12.52 10.57 22.09
CA PRO A 12 12.54 10.25 20.67
C PRO A 12 12.89 8.79 20.41
N VAL A 13 13.70 8.17 21.28
CA VAL A 13 14.16 6.78 21.15
C VAL A 13 13.04 5.83 21.54
N GLY A 14 12.36 6.08 22.65
CA GLY A 14 11.20 5.29 23.08
C GLY A 14 10.06 5.35 22.07
N ARG A 15 9.79 6.53 21.52
CA ARG A 15 8.80 6.67 20.42
C ARG A 15 9.22 5.96 19.15
N TRP A 16 10.48 6.02 18.77
CA TRP A 16 11.00 5.30 17.61
C TRP A 16 10.88 3.79 17.78
N ILE A 17 11.24 3.26 18.96
CA ILE A 17 11.12 1.85 19.29
C ILE A 17 9.64 1.42 19.27
N ALA A 18 8.75 2.19 19.93
CA ALA A 18 7.32 1.89 19.97
C ALA A 18 6.69 1.92 18.57
N ARG A 19 7.08 2.88 17.72
CA ARG A 19 6.64 2.97 16.33
C ARG A 19 7.13 1.77 15.52
N LYS A 20 8.39 1.39 15.63
CA LYS A 20 8.97 0.24 14.95
C LYS A 20 8.33 -1.09 15.38
N LEU A 21 7.95 -1.20 16.67
CA LEU A 21 7.25 -2.36 17.21
C LEU A 21 5.76 -2.43 16.81
N ALA A 22 5.20 -1.36 16.25
CA ALA A 22 3.80 -1.28 15.84
C ALA A 22 3.63 -1.08 14.32
N THR A 23 4.72 -1.15 13.55
CA THR A 23 4.71 -1.03 12.09
C THR A 23 4.36 -2.36 11.46
N VAL A 24 3.38 -2.32 10.55
CA VAL A 24 3.05 -3.42 9.63
C VAL A 24 3.71 -3.12 8.29
N THR A 25 4.47 -4.08 7.75
CA THR A 25 5.07 -3.96 6.42
C THR A 25 4.35 -4.88 5.44
N VAL A 26 3.95 -4.34 4.30
CA VAL A 26 3.23 -5.06 3.25
C VAL A 26 4.03 -5.00 1.96
N ALA A 27 4.57 -6.12 1.53
CA ALA A 27 5.15 -6.24 0.20
C ALA A 27 4.03 -6.51 -0.82
N ILE A 28 3.91 -5.63 -1.82
CA ILE A 28 2.96 -5.82 -2.93
C ILE A 28 3.65 -6.69 -3.98
N GLU A 29 3.31 -7.97 -3.99
CA GLU A 29 3.86 -8.96 -4.91
C GLU A 29 2.91 -9.22 -6.09
N PRO A 30 3.33 -9.92 -7.15
CA PRO A 30 2.46 -10.21 -8.29
C PRO A 30 1.18 -10.99 -7.94
N ALA A 31 1.25 -11.96 -7.01
CA ALA A 31 0.15 -12.87 -6.70
C ALA A 31 -0.44 -12.72 -5.29
N GLN A 32 0.18 -11.95 -4.42
CA GLN A 32 -0.25 -11.78 -3.03
C GLN A 32 0.26 -10.48 -2.41
N LEU A 33 -0.29 -10.11 -1.25
CA LEU A 33 0.35 -9.21 -0.32
C LEU A 33 1.04 -10.04 0.75
N ALA A 34 2.35 -9.89 0.88
CA ALA A 34 3.11 -10.52 1.96
C ALA A 34 3.20 -9.53 3.13
N VAL A 35 2.60 -9.90 4.26
CA VAL A 35 2.47 -9.03 5.43
C VAL A 35 3.43 -9.47 6.52
N ALA A 36 4.32 -8.58 6.92
CA ALA A 36 5.15 -8.74 8.11
C ALA A 36 4.52 -7.98 9.27
N LEU A 37 4.23 -8.70 10.35
CA LEU A 37 3.57 -8.19 11.54
C LEU A 37 4.58 -7.75 12.60
N PRO A 38 4.21 -6.78 13.47
CA PRO A 38 5.02 -6.45 14.63
C PRO A 38 5.27 -7.70 15.49
N GLY A 39 6.50 -7.85 15.99
CA GLY A 39 6.88 -9.00 16.81
C GLY A 39 7.29 -10.27 16.05
N GLY A 40 7.37 -10.21 14.72
CA GLY A 40 7.95 -11.30 13.89
C GLY A 40 6.91 -12.27 13.31
N GLY A 41 5.61 -12.02 13.45
CA GLY A 41 4.56 -12.77 12.76
C GLY A 41 4.43 -12.40 11.29
N SER A 42 3.75 -13.24 10.51
CA SER A 42 3.45 -12.98 9.10
C SER A 42 2.04 -13.41 8.74
N ALA A 43 1.48 -12.75 7.73
CA ALA A 43 0.21 -13.09 7.11
C ALA A 43 0.33 -12.91 5.59
N SER A 44 -0.64 -13.41 4.84
CA SER A 44 -0.73 -13.16 3.41
C SER A 44 -2.17 -12.88 3.00
N VAL A 45 -2.32 -12.04 1.97
CA VAL A 45 -3.59 -11.77 1.32
C VAL A 45 -3.46 -12.25 -0.13
N PRO A 46 -4.38 -13.10 -0.66
CA PRO A 46 -4.21 -13.78 -1.95
C PRO A 46 -4.53 -12.88 -3.16
N TRP A 47 -4.24 -11.58 -3.05
CA TRP A 47 -4.36 -10.58 -4.12
C TRP A 47 -3.08 -9.78 -4.24
N GLY A 48 -2.37 -9.95 -5.33
CA GLY A 48 -1.26 -9.11 -5.75
C GLY A 48 -1.60 -8.30 -6.98
N PHE A 49 -0.68 -7.48 -7.46
CA PHE A 49 -0.98 -6.56 -8.57
C PHE A 49 -1.24 -7.29 -9.90
N ALA A 50 -0.65 -8.45 -10.13
CA ALA A 50 -0.81 -9.15 -11.40
C ALA A 50 -2.08 -10.01 -11.45
N ASN A 51 -2.35 -10.81 -10.40
CA ASN A 51 -3.55 -11.64 -10.40
C ASN A 51 -4.84 -10.82 -10.21
N LEU A 52 -4.78 -9.71 -9.48
CA LEU A 52 -5.92 -8.78 -9.36
C LEU A 52 -6.22 -8.12 -10.71
N ALA A 53 -5.18 -7.65 -11.43
CA ALA A 53 -5.34 -7.08 -12.76
C ALA A 53 -5.94 -8.09 -13.74
N ALA A 54 -5.45 -9.33 -13.75
CA ALA A 54 -5.94 -10.37 -14.65
C ALA A 54 -7.36 -10.82 -14.33
N ALA A 55 -7.73 -10.89 -13.04
CA ALA A 55 -9.04 -11.41 -12.64
C ALA A 55 -10.17 -10.37 -12.75
N TRP A 56 -9.88 -9.08 -12.57
CA TRP A 56 -10.91 -8.06 -12.38
C TRP A 56 -10.79 -6.84 -13.30
N LEU A 57 -9.61 -6.56 -13.87
CA LEU A 57 -9.34 -5.30 -14.54
C LEU A 57 -8.85 -5.48 -15.99
N GLY A 58 -8.86 -6.73 -16.51
CA GLY A 58 -8.26 -7.06 -17.79
C GLY A 58 -9.19 -6.95 -19.00
N ASP A 59 -10.51 -6.93 -18.78
CA ASP A 59 -11.49 -7.04 -19.87
C ASP A 59 -11.71 -5.71 -20.61
N HIS A 60 -11.45 -4.59 -19.95
CA HIS A 60 -11.65 -3.24 -20.51
C HIS A 60 -10.47 -2.32 -20.17
N ASP A 61 -10.15 -1.42 -21.09
CA ASP A 61 -9.10 -0.41 -20.90
C ASP A 61 -9.57 0.97 -21.36
N PRO A 62 -9.83 1.91 -20.44
CA PRO A 62 -9.72 1.77 -18.98
C PRO A 62 -10.75 0.82 -18.38
N PRO A 63 -10.50 0.24 -17.18
CA PRO A 63 -11.44 -0.63 -16.50
C PRO A 63 -12.78 0.05 -16.22
N TRP A 64 -13.87 -0.68 -16.24
CA TRP A 64 -15.17 -0.14 -15.88
C TRP A 64 -15.29 0.15 -14.38
N ALA A 65 -16.14 1.10 -14.03
CA ALA A 65 -16.35 1.48 -12.63
C ALA A 65 -16.85 0.31 -11.75
N GLU A 66 -17.63 -0.61 -12.32
CA GLU A 66 -18.08 -1.82 -11.64
C GLU A 66 -16.92 -2.75 -11.32
N ASP A 67 -16.00 -2.98 -12.27
CA ASP A 67 -14.83 -3.84 -12.08
C ASP A 67 -13.91 -3.27 -11.01
N LEU A 68 -13.71 -1.96 -11.02
CA LEU A 68 -12.92 -1.26 -9.99
C LEU A 68 -13.56 -1.40 -8.60
N THR A 69 -14.89 -1.26 -8.51
CA THR A 69 -15.62 -1.40 -7.24
C THR A 69 -15.52 -2.83 -6.71
N ASN A 70 -15.68 -3.82 -7.58
CA ASN A 70 -15.57 -5.23 -7.23
C ASN A 70 -14.14 -5.58 -6.79
N ALA A 71 -13.12 -5.11 -7.51
CA ALA A 71 -11.72 -5.33 -7.14
C ALA A 71 -11.37 -4.74 -5.77
N ILE A 72 -11.83 -3.52 -5.47
CA ILE A 72 -11.67 -2.89 -4.15
C ILE A 72 -12.34 -3.73 -3.07
N GLY A 73 -13.57 -4.18 -3.30
CA GLY A 73 -14.31 -5.04 -2.35
C GLY A 73 -13.58 -6.35 -2.09
N MET A 74 -13.09 -7.02 -3.12
CA MET A 74 -12.36 -8.29 -2.99
C MET A 74 -11.08 -8.16 -2.16
N VAL A 75 -10.34 -7.10 -2.34
CA VAL A 75 -9.13 -6.84 -1.53
C VAL A 75 -9.52 -6.51 -0.08
N ALA A 76 -10.53 -5.65 0.13
CA ALA A 76 -11.00 -5.27 1.45
C ALA A 76 -11.49 -6.47 2.27
N ASP A 77 -12.32 -7.35 1.67
CA ASP A 77 -12.84 -8.56 2.32
C ASP A 77 -11.70 -9.47 2.80
N ARG A 78 -10.66 -9.67 1.98
CA ARG A 78 -9.51 -10.49 2.36
C ARG A 78 -8.63 -9.85 3.42
N LEU A 79 -8.52 -8.53 3.41
CA LEU A 79 -7.84 -7.79 4.48
C LEU A 79 -8.60 -7.89 5.80
N ASP A 80 -9.92 -7.80 5.76
CA ASP A 80 -10.77 -7.96 6.95
C ASP A 80 -10.65 -9.37 7.53
N ASP A 81 -10.61 -10.41 6.70
CA ASP A 81 -10.37 -11.79 7.13
C ASP A 81 -9.00 -11.91 7.81
N ALA A 82 -7.94 -11.42 7.17
CA ALA A 82 -6.59 -11.43 7.72
C ALA A 82 -6.47 -10.61 9.03
N ALA A 83 -7.18 -9.48 9.13
CA ALA A 83 -7.20 -8.66 10.34
C ALA A 83 -7.94 -9.32 11.51
N ARG A 84 -8.94 -10.17 11.25
CA ARG A 84 -9.59 -10.98 12.29
C ARG A 84 -8.64 -12.05 12.84
N GLU A 85 -7.85 -12.67 11.96
CA GLU A 85 -6.84 -13.66 12.36
C GLU A 85 -5.62 -13.01 13.03
N HIS A 86 -5.26 -11.82 12.60
CA HIS A 86 -4.09 -11.06 13.05
C HIS A 86 -4.48 -9.66 13.52
N PRO A 87 -4.88 -9.45 14.78
CA PRO A 87 -5.35 -8.16 15.29
C PRO A 87 -4.37 -6.99 15.10
N ALA A 88 -3.06 -7.29 15.06
CA ALA A 88 -2.03 -6.28 14.79
C ALA A 88 -2.14 -5.67 13.37
N LEU A 89 -2.66 -6.42 12.40
CA LEU A 89 -2.96 -5.90 11.07
C LEU A 89 -4.20 -4.99 11.09
N GLY A 90 -5.21 -5.31 11.88
CA GLY A 90 -6.45 -4.56 11.91
C GLY A 90 -6.35 -3.12 12.46
N ARG A 91 -5.29 -2.83 13.22
CA ARG A 91 -5.04 -1.49 13.81
C ARG A 91 -3.54 -1.17 13.84
N PRO A 92 -2.89 -1.09 12.67
CA PRO A 92 -1.48 -0.74 12.65
C PRO A 92 -1.29 0.72 13.05
N ALA A 93 -0.25 1.01 13.85
CA ALA A 93 0.14 2.39 14.13
C ALA A 93 0.74 3.06 12.87
N GLU A 94 1.41 2.26 12.05
CA GLU A 94 1.97 2.66 10.77
C GLU A 94 1.93 1.47 9.81
N LEU A 95 1.62 1.71 8.55
CA LEU A 95 1.69 0.71 7.49
C LEU A 95 2.66 1.18 6.41
N VAL A 96 3.58 0.30 6.04
CA VAL A 96 4.60 0.55 5.02
C VAL A 96 4.39 -0.43 3.87
N PHE A 97 4.18 0.09 2.68
CA PHE A 97 4.22 -0.70 1.45
C PHE A 97 5.64 -0.76 0.89
N THR A 98 6.04 -1.93 0.42
CA THR A 98 7.36 -2.19 -0.16
C THR A 98 7.24 -2.93 -1.49
N GLY A 99 8.37 -3.03 -2.18
CA GLY A 99 8.48 -3.77 -3.44
C GLY A 99 8.36 -2.90 -4.69
N PRO A 100 8.53 -3.51 -5.89
CA PRO A 100 8.56 -2.78 -7.16
C PRO A 100 7.27 -2.02 -7.47
N ALA A 101 6.10 -2.59 -7.09
CA ALA A 101 4.81 -1.94 -7.29
C ALA A 101 4.65 -0.68 -6.42
N ALA A 102 5.08 -0.74 -5.15
CA ALA A 102 5.08 0.44 -4.26
C ALA A 102 6.04 1.52 -4.78
N THR A 103 7.21 1.12 -5.29
CA THR A 103 8.16 2.04 -5.92
C THR A 103 7.58 2.69 -7.18
N ALA A 104 6.88 1.93 -8.02
CA ALA A 104 6.21 2.46 -9.20
C ALA A 104 5.14 3.50 -8.84
N LEU A 105 4.36 3.22 -7.78
CA LEU A 105 3.36 4.17 -7.27
C LEU A 105 4.02 5.44 -6.72
N ALA A 106 5.12 5.32 -5.98
CA ALA A 106 5.87 6.48 -5.47
C ALA A 106 6.43 7.36 -6.60
N ARG A 107 6.95 6.74 -7.67
CA ARG A 107 7.42 7.46 -8.87
C ARG A 107 6.29 8.18 -9.58
N LEU A 108 5.16 7.52 -9.73
CA LEU A 108 3.97 8.09 -10.36
C LEU A 108 3.46 9.31 -9.58
N GLU A 109 3.40 9.19 -8.25
CA GLU A 109 2.92 10.27 -7.37
C GLU A 109 3.82 11.51 -7.44
N VAL A 110 5.15 11.34 -7.44
CA VAL A 110 6.07 12.47 -7.56
C VAL A 110 6.28 12.95 -9.00
N GLY A 111 5.85 12.18 -9.99
CA GLY A 111 5.95 12.53 -11.42
C GLY A 111 7.36 12.41 -12.02
N HIS A 112 8.26 11.65 -11.41
CA HIS A 112 9.61 11.37 -11.93
C HIS A 112 10.17 10.06 -11.38
N ASP A 113 11.31 9.61 -11.92
CA ASP A 113 11.93 8.31 -11.67
C ASP A 113 12.78 8.21 -10.40
N GLN A 114 12.91 9.30 -9.64
CA GLN A 114 13.72 9.38 -8.43
C GLN A 114 12.89 9.79 -7.21
N PRO A 115 11.98 8.92 -6.72
CA PRO A 115 11.21 9.20 -5.52
C PRO A 115 12.14 9.17 -4.29
N PRO A 116 11.75 9.82 -3.17
CA PRO A 116 12.47 9.67 -1.91
C PRO A 116 12.46 8.21 -1.44
N GLU A 117 13.45 7.79 -0.66
CA GLU A 117 13.54 6.43 -0.09
C GLU A 117 12.29 6.02 0.67
N GLN A 118 11.65 6.98 1.33
CA GLN A 118 10.35 6.82 1.97
C GLN A 118 9.47 8.02 1.62
N ALA A 119 8.32 7.75 1.02
CA ALA A 119 7.31 8.75 0.69
C ALA A 119 6.05 8.50 1.54
N THR A 120 5.52 9.55 2.15
CA THR A 120 4.21 9.49 2.81
C THR A 120 3.13 9.72 1.76
N LEU A 121 2.22 8.77 1.61
CA LEU A 121 1.06 8.87 0.74
C LEU A 121 -0.19 9.07 1.59
N THR A 122 -0.82 10.23 1.52
CA THR A 122 -2.10 10.48 2.19
C THR A 122 -3.24 9.77 1.46
N ARG A 123 -4.38 9.57 2.15
CA ARG A 123 -5.56 8.96 1.52
C ARG A 123 -6.07 9.79 0.34
N GLU A 124 -6.08 11.11 0.47
CA GLU A 124 -6.50 12.00 -0.60
C GLU A 124 -5.60 11.84 -1.83
N ALA A 125 -4.28 11.82 -1.64
CA ALA A 125 -3.32 11.63 -2.73
C ALA A 125 -3.46 10.24 -3.38
N ALA A 126 -3.63 9.19 -2.57
CA ALA A 126 -3.85 7.84 -3.07
C ALA A 126 -5.11 7.72 -3.93
N GLU A 127 -6.21 8.33 -3.48
CA GLU A 127 -7.48 8.35 -4.23
C GLU A 127 -7.43 9.23 -5.48
N GLU A 128 -6.63 10.28 -5.47
CA GLU A 128 -6.41 11.13 -6.64
C GLU A 128 -5.60 10.39 -7.72
N VAL A 129 -4.47 9.79 -7.34
CA VAL A 129 -3.67 8.97 -8.25
C VAL A 129 -4.48 7.79 -8.79
N PHE A 130 -5.26 7.12 -7.93
CA PHE A 130 -6.15 6.04 -8.36
C PHE A 130 -7.16 6.52 -9.42
N ARG A 131 -7.85 7.64 -9.18
CA ARG A 131 -8.81 8.19 -10.16
C ARG A 131 -8.14 8.53 -11.49
N LEU A 132 -6.94 9.11 -11.45
CA LEU A 132 -6.17 9.43 -12.64
C LEU A 132 -5.91 8.18 -13.48
N VAL A 133 -5.22 7.18 -12.92
CA VAL A 133 -4.83 5.98 -13.68
C VAL A 133 -5.99 5.07 -14.05
N ALA A 134 -7.07 5.08 -13.26
CA ALA A 134 -8.25 4.26 -13.52
C ALA A 134 -9.13 4.80 -14.67
N THR A 135 -9.01 6.08 -15.01
CA THR A 135 -9.76 6.71 -16.11
C THR A 135 -8.95 6.84 -17.40
N GLU A 136 -7.65 6.67 -17.34
CA GLU A 136 -6.76 6.71 -18.51
C GLU A 136 -6.64 5.33 -19.16
N PRO A 137 -6.68 5.21 -20.49
CA PRO A 137 -6.28 3.98 -21.19
C PRO A 137 -4.77 3.72 -21.02
N ALA A 138 -4.33 2.49 -21.19
CA ALA A 138 -2.92 2.10 -21.03
C ALA A 138 -1.97 2.89 -21.94
N SER A 139 -2.44 3.26 -23.15
CA SER A 139 -1.67 4.12 -24.06
C SER A 139 -1.32 5.48 -23.45
N ASP A 140 -2.24 6.06 -22.70
CA ASP A 140 -2.05 7.38 -22.08
C ASP A 140 -1.27 7.24 -20.77
N ARG A 141 -1.57 6.22 -19.95
CA ARG A 141 -0.78 5.88 -18.76
C ARG A 141 0.71 5.69 -19.07
N ALA A 142 1.03 5.12 -20.24
CA ALA A 142 2.42 4.92 -20.68
C ALA A 142 3.22 6.21 -20.83
N HIS A 143 2.55 7.36 -20.93
CA HIS A 143 3.19 8.68 -21.05
C HIS A 143 3.34 9.39 -19.69
N ASN A 144 2.83 8.81 -18.60
CA ASN A 144 2.98 9.41 -17.27
C ASN A 144 4.46 9.43 -16.85
N PRO A 145 5.01 10.60 -16.50
CA PRO A 145 6.38 10.68 -15.99
C PRO A 145 6.56 9.82 -14.74
N GLY A 146 7.64 9.08 -14.69
CA GLY A 146 7.96 8.24 -13.54
C GLY A 146 7.31 6.84 -13.57
N LEU A 147 6.26 6.58 -14.35
CA LEU A 147 5.67 5.25 -14.43
C LEU A 147 6.52 4.31 -15.32
N PRO A 148 7.14 3.26 -14.75
CA PRO A 148 7.91 2.30 -15.54
C PRO A 148 7.01 1.55 -16.52
N SER A 149 7.49 1.32 -17.74
CA SER A 149 6.72 0.69 -18.83
C SER A 149 6.14 -0.68 -18.45
N HIS A 150 6.86 -1.47 -17.67
CA HIS A 150 6.42 -2.80 -17.22
C HIS A 150 5.34 -2.74 -16.12
N HIS A 151 5.06 -1.57 -15.54
CA HIS A 151 3.97 -1.38 -14.58
C HIS A 151 2.72 -0.74 -15.19
N VAL A 152 2.73 -0.29 -16.44
CA VAL A 152 1.58 0.36 -17.10
C VAL A 152 0.30 -0.49 -17.02
N GLY A 153 0.43 -1.80 -17.26
CA GLY A 153 -0.71 -2.74 -17.20
C GLY A 153 -1.19 -3.09 -15.79
N SER A 154 -0.36 -2.90 -14.77
CA SER A 154 -0.67 -3.32 -13.40
C SER A 154 -0.85 -2.16 -12.40
N ILE A 155 -0.57 -0.92 -12.82
CA ILE A 155 -0.61 0.22 -11.90
C ILE A 155 -2.00 0.48 -11.33
N VAL A 156 -3.06 0.25 -12.11
CA VAL A 156 -4.44 0.38 -11.62
C VAL A 156 -4.69 -0.61 -10.48
N ALA A 157 -4.27 -1.88 -10.64
CA ALA A 157 -4.39 -2.89 -9.58
C ALA A 157 -3.58 -2.52 -8.35
N THR A 158 -2.38 -1.97 -8.51
CA THR A 158 -1.56 -1.45 -7.40
C THR A 158 -2.30 -0.35 -6.64
N CYS A 159 -2.89 0.61 -7.33
CA CYS A 159 -3.67 1.68 -6.72
C CYS A 159 -4.93 1.13 -6.01
N VAL A 160 -5.64 0.16 -6.62
CA VAL A 160 -6.77 -0.54 -5.99
C VAL A 160 -6.34 -1.17 -4.67
N ILE A 161 -5.23 -1.89 -4.64
CA ILE A 161 -4.70 -2.53 -3.42
C ILE A 161 -4.45 -1.48 -2.33
N VAL A 162 -3.76 -0.40 -2.66
CA VAL A 162 -3.42 0.65 -1.69
C VAL A 162 -4.66 1.35 -1.16
N VAL A 163 -5.57 1.76 -2.03
CA VAL A 163 -6.83 2.44 -1.65
C VAL A 163 -7.72 1.51 -0.82
N ALA A 164 -7.89 0.24 -1.24
CA ALA A 164 -8.65 -0.75 -0.49
C ALA A 164 -8.07 -0.98 0.91
N THR A 165 -6.75 -1.10 1.02
CA THR A 165 -6.07 -1.26 2.31
C THR A 165 -6.28 -0.05 3.21
N MET A 166 -6.10 1.16 2.69
CA MET A 166 -6.30 2.39 3.47
C MET A 166 -7.74 2.56 3.95
N ARG A 167 -8.72 2.15 3.14
CA ARG A 167 -10.14 2.19 3.51
C ARG A 167 -10.48 1.13 4.55
N ALA A 168 -10.12 -0.13 4.31
CA ALA A 168 -10.42 -1.26 5.20
C ALA A 168 -9.79 -1.08 6.58
N LEU A 169 -8.55 -0.62 6.66
CA LEU A 169 -7.82 -0.42 7.91
C LEU A 169 -7.95 1.01 8.48
N HIS A 170 -8.81 1.85 7.90
CA HIS A 170 -9.07 3.23 8.33
C HIS A 170 -7.80 4.10 8.44
N LEU A 171 -6.83 3.90 7.53
CA LEU A 171 -5.55 4.62 7.56
C LEU A 171 -5.67 5.98 6.87
N PRO A 172 -5.26 7.09 7.51
CA PRO A 172 -5.21 8.40 6.88
C PRO A 172 -4.03 8.57 5.93
N ALA A 173 -2.97 7.81 6.16
CA ALA A 173 -1.75 7.81 5.35
C ALA A 173 -1.03 6.46 5.46
N VAL A 174 -0.19 6.17 4.48
CA VAL A 174 0.74 5.04 4.45
C VAL A 174 2.12 5.52 4.02
N ILE A 175 3.15 4.69 4.23
CA ILE A 175 4.49 4.94 3.73
C ILE A 175 4.75 4.04 2.54
N LEU A 176 5.32 4.61 1.49
CA LEU A 176 5.88 3.87 0.36
C LEU A 176 7.39 3.82 0.56
N ASP A 177 7.94 2.64 0.84
CA ASP A 177 9.38 2.42 0.95
C ASP A 177 9.92 1.96 -0.41
N THR A 178 10.74 2.79 -1.02
CA THR A 178 11.28 2.58 -2.37
C THR A 178 12.65 1.93 -2.35
N ARG A 179 13.21 1.66 -1.17
CA ARG A 179 14.50 0.98 -1.06
C ARG A 179 14.34 -0.45 -1.56
N ALA A 180 15.32 -0.90 -2.36
CA ALA A 180 15.36 -2.30 -2.75
C ALA A 180 15.42 -3.19 -1.50
N PRO A 181 14.70 -4.30 -1.45
CA PRO A 181 14.90 -5.27 -0.39
C PRO A 181 16.37 -5.73 -0.41
N ALA A 182 16.97 -5.73 0.77
CA ALA A 182 18.35 -6.16 0.96
C ALA A 182 18.50 -7.67 0.67
#